data_11c76665974ee0aba0fe4ce8a4a45ad7
#
_entry.id   11c76665974ee0aba0fe4ce8a4a45ad7
#
_cell.length_a   1.000
_cell.length_b   1.000
_cell.length_c   1.000
_cell.angle_alpha   90.00
_cell.angle_beta   90.00
_cell.angle_gamma   90.00
#
_symmetry.space_group_name_H-M   'P 1'
#
loop_
_entity.id
_entity.type
_entity.pdbx_description
1 polymer ?
#
loop_
_entity_poly.entity_id
_entity_poly.type
_entity_poly.pdbx_seq_one_letter_code
_entity_poly.pdbx_strand_id
1 'polypeptide(L)'
;MEYNREGLELKTLIKDLHDNGIEVILDVVFNHTAEGNEFGPCFSFKGFDNNIYYMLTPDGHYYNFSGCGNTLNCNHPVVRDMILECLRYWVIEYRVDGFRFDLASILGRNDDGTPLSQPPLLRSLAFDSILGNVKLIAEAWDAGGLYQVGSFPSWKRWAEWNGRYRDDMRRFLKGDDFLAQTAAARITGSPDLYDPAYRGGNASINFLTCHDGFTLCDLYSYN
;
A
#
# COMPACT_ATOMS: atom_id res chain seq x y z
N MET A 1 -15.99 -5.58 34.51
CA MET A 1 -15.81 -5.95 33.10
C MET A 1 -14.51 -5.29 32.61
N GLU A 2 -13.47 -6.07 32.45
CA GLU A 2 -12.24 -5.55 31.82
C GLU A 2 -12.49 -5.50 30.30
N TYR A 3 -13.30 -4.55 29.88
CA TYR A 3 -13.50 -4.29 28.47
C TYR A 3 -12.28 -3.53 27.92
N ASN A 4 -11.59 -4.13 26.95
CA ASN A 4 -10.61 -3.49 26.07
C ASN A 4 -9.18 -3.28 26.64
N ARG A 5 -8.68 -4.25 27.40
CA ARG A 5 -7.29 -4.20 27.90
C ARG A 5 -6.28 -4.24 26.76
N GLU A 6 -6.52 -5.09 25.75
CA GLU A 6 -5.63 -5.20 24.59
C GLU A 6 -5.59 -3.91 23.77
N GLY A 7 -6.72 -3.26 23.56
CA GLY A 7 -6.77 -1.96 22.88
C GLY A 7 -6.07 -0.85 23.67
N LEU A 8 -6.10 -0.90 25.01
CA LEU A 8 -5.38 0.04 25.86
C LEU A 8 -3.87 -0.19 25.79
N GLU A 9 -3.40 -1.43 25.72
CA GLU A 9 -1.99 -1.76 25.59
C GLU A 9 -1.40 -1.21 24.28
N LEU A 10 -2.09 -1.37 23.17
CA LEU A 10 -1.66 -0.80 21.88
C LEU A 10 -1.66 0.75 21.92
N LYS A 11 -2.68 1.37 22.51
CA LYS A 11 -2.72 2.84 22.67
C LYS A 11 -1.58 3.33 23.56
N THR A 12 -1.22 2.58 24.59
CA THR A 12 -0.08 2.89 25.48
C THR A 12 1.24 2.77 24.71
N LEU A 13 1.43 1.70 23.94
CA LEU A 13 2.61 1.55 23.10
C LEU A 13 2.77 2.72 22.13
N ILE A 14 1.71 3.10 21.43
CA ILE A 14 1.76 4.23 20.47
C ILE A 14 2.11 5.53 21.20
N LYS A 15 1.50 5.77 22.37
CA LYS A 15 1.84 6.92 23.21
C LYS A 15 3.31 6.94 23.60
N ASP A 16 3.85 5.82 24.08
CA ASP A 16 5.24 5.71 24.49
C ASP A 16 6.21 5.93 23.31
N LEU A 17 5.86 5.48 22.10
CA LEU A 17 6.62 5.76 20.89
C LEU A 17 6.59 7.25 20.56
N HIS A 18 5.43 7.91 20.62
CA HIS A 18 5.30 9.35 20.41
C HIS A 18 6.08 10.17 21.44
N ASP A 19 6.05 9.78 22.71
CA ASP A 19 6.81 10.44 23.78
C ASP A 19 8.34 10.39 23.51
N ASN A 20 8.78 9.43 22.68
CA ASN A 20 10.17 9.29 22.25
C ASN A 20 10.41 9.82 20.81
N GLY A 21 9.46 10.54 20.21
CA GLY A 21 9.57 11.14 18.88
C GLY A 21 9.52 10.14 17.73
N ILE A 22 8.94 8.95 17.96
CA ILE A 22 8.77 7.89 16.95
C ILE A 22 7.35 7.88 16.46
N GLU A 23 7.16 8.04 15.15
CA GLU A 23 5.86 7.94 14.49
C GLU A 23 5.47 6.47 14.23
N VAL A 24 4.18 6.20 14.20
CA VAL A 24 3.62 4.87 13.97
C VAL A 24 2.89 4.82 12.63
N ILE A 25 3.34 3.95 11.74
CA ILE A 25 2.72 3.70 10.44
C ILE A 25 2.19 2.27 10.44
N LEU A 26 0.90 2.10 10.15
CA LEU A 26 0.30 0.79 10.00
C LEU A 26 0.44 0.30 8.55
N ASP A 27 0.84 -0.96 8.41
CA ASP A 27 0.79 -1.67 7.14
C ASP A 27 -0.59 -2.29 6.98
N VAL A 28 -1.35 -1.87 5.96
CA VAL A 28 -2.76 -2.22 5.80
C VAL A 28 -3.01 -2.95 4.49
N VAL A 29 -3.84 -3.99 4.58
CA VAL A 29 -4.22 -4.84 3.45
C VAL A 29 -5.71 -4.65 3.17
N PHE A 30 -6.03 -3.89 2.11
CA PHE A 30 -7.39 -3.69 1.64
C PHE A 30 -7.60 -4.24 0.21
N ASN A 31 -6.61 -4.89 -0.34
CA ASN A 31 -6.65 -5.39 -1.71
C ASN A 31 -7.28 -6.79 -1.82
N HIS A 32 -7.26 -7.59 -0.75
CA HIS A 32 -7.83 -8.95 -0.71
C HIS A 32 -8.25 -9.35 0.71
N THR A 33 -8.86 -10.52 0.82
CA THR A 33 -9.15 -11.18 2.09
C THR A 33 -8.59 -12.59 2.14
N ALA A 34 -8.53 -13.18 3.34
CA ALA A 34 -8.10 -14.56 3.54
C ALA A 34 -9.13 -15.61 3.07
N GLU A 35 -10.22 -15.20 2.38
CA GLU A 35 -11.26 -16.11 1.88
C GLU A 35 -10.87 -16.84 0.59
N GLY A 36 -9.68 -16.57 0.01
CA GLY A 36 -9.20 -17.23 -1.21
C GLY A 36 -10.11 -16.98 -2.41
N ASN A 37 -10.20 -17.95 -3.31
CA ASN A 37 -11.09 -17.93 -4.48
C ASN A 37 -12.48 -18.55 -4.18
N GLU A 38 -13.22 -18.92 -5.22
CA GLU A 38 -14.57 -19.53 -5.13
C GLU A 38 -14.62 -20.83 -4.30
N PHE A 39 -13.49 -21.53 -4.18
CA PHE A 39 -13.35 -22.76 -3.37
C PHE A 39 -12.90 -22.48 -1.94
N GLY A 40 -12.55 -21.24 -1.62
CA GLY A 40 -12.10 -20.85 -0.30
C GLY A 40 -13.25 -20.72 0.72
N PRO A 41 -12.92 -20.58 2.01
CA PRO A 41 -13.92 -20.47 3.08
C PRO A 41 -14.79 -19.22 2.93
N CYS A 42 -15.94 -19.23 3.62
CA CYS A 42 -16.86 -18.12 3.70
C CYS A 42 -16.99 -17.70 5.17
N PHE A 43 -16.17 -16.76 5.62
CA PHE A 43 -16.16 -16.29 7.01
C PHE A 43 -16.04 -14.75 7.14
N SER A 44 -15.97 -14.04 6.04
CA SER A 44 -15.91 -12.59 5.98
C SER A 44 -16.93 -12.06 4.96
N PHE A 45 -16.52 -11.22 4.04
CA PHE A 45 -17.41 -10.49 3.12
C PHE A 45 -18.16 -11.34 2.11
N LYS A 46 -17.67 -12.55 1.78
CA LYS A 46 -18.43 -13.50 0.95
C LYS A 46 -19.83 -13.79 1.53
N GLY A 47 -19.92 -13.87 2.87
CA GLY A 47 -21.16 -14.15 3.57
C GLY A 47 -22.12 -12.96 3.64
N PHE A 48 -21.65 -11.73 3.41
CA PHE A 48 -22.49 -10.54 3.42
C PHE A 48 -23.07 -10.24 2.03
N ASP A 49 -22.21 -9.89 1.08
CA ASP A 49 -22.60 -9.65 -0.31
C ASP A 49 -21.37 -9.78 -1.23
N ASN A 50 -21.27 -10.92 -1.87
CA ASN A 50 -20.11 -11.25 -2.70
C ASN A 50 -19.92 -10.26 -3.87
N ASN A 51 -21.01 -9.78 -4.47
CA ASN A 51 -20.96 -8.90 -5.64
C ASN A 51 -20.55 -7.46 -5.30
N ILE A 52 -20.81 -7.02 -4.09
CA ILE A 52 -20.41 -5.69 -3.61
C ILE A 52 -18.92 -5.67 -3.21
N TYR A 53 -18.52 -6.68 -2.45
CA TYR A 53 -17.20 -6.66 -1.82
C TYR A 53 -16.07 -7.15 -2.70
N TYR A 54 -16.32 -8.01 -3.68
CA TYR A 54 -15.29 -8.59 -4.54
C TYR A 54 -15.43 -8.19 -6.00
N MET A 55 -14.31 -8.10 -6.69
CA MET A 55 -14.28 -7.98 -8.14
C MET A 55 -14.53 -9.34 -8.75
N LEU A 56 -15.62 -9.48 -9.51
CA LEU A 56 -16.02 -10.73 -10.15
C LEU A 56 -16.01 -10.57 -11.68
N THR A 57 -15.56 -11.62 -12.34
CA THR A 57 -15.71 -11.76 -13.78
C THR A 57 -17.19 -11.98 -14.16
N PRO A 58 -17.61 -11.74 -15.41
CA PRO A 58 -19.00 -11.94 -15.82
C PRO A 58 -19.57 -13.34 -15.59
N ASP A 59 -18.71 -14.35 -15.51
CA ASP A 59 -19.05 -15.75 -15.21
C ASP A 59 -18.98 -16.08 -13.71
N GLY A 60 -18.71 -15.08 -12.84
CA GLY A 60 -18.79 -15.19 -11.39
C GLY A 60 -17.51 -15.68 -10.70
N HIS A 61 -16.41 -15.80 -11.40
CA HIS A 61 -15.11 -16.09 -10.79
C HIS A 61 -14.45 -14.82 -10.23
N TYR A 62 -13.54 -14.97 -9.28
CA TYR A 62 -12.84 -13.83 -8.71
C TYR A 62 -11.71 -13.34 -9.63
N TYR A 63 -11.61 -12.03 -9.82
CA TYR A 63 -10.35 -11.44 -10.25
C TYR A 63 -9.29 -11.65 -9.17
N ASN A 64 -8.08 -12.00 -9.58
CA ASN A 64 -6.98 -12.30 -8.67
C ASN A 64 -5.75 -11.43 -8.95
N PHE A 65 -5.91 -10.11 -8.77
CA PHE A 65 -4.79 -9.16 -8.89
C PHE A 65 -3.88 -9.15 -7.66
N SER A 66 -4.32 -9.78 -6.57
CA SER A 66 -3.54 -9.89 -5.33
C SER A 66 -2.59 -11.10 -5.30
N GLY A 67 -2.84 -12.12 -6.12
CA GLY A 67 -2.17 -13.42 -6.02
C GLY A 67 -2.74 -14.33 -4.91
N CYS A 68 -3.69 -13.82 -4.10
CA CYS A 68 -4.28 -14.52 -2.95
C CYS A 68 -5.65 -15.17 -3.23
N GLY A 69 -6.08 -15.18 -4.49
CA GLY A 69 -7.32 -15.84 -4.93
C GLY A 69 -8.51 -14.92 -5.11
N ASN A 70 -8.52 -13.73 -4.51
CA ASN A 70 -9.57 -12.74 -4.67
C ASN A 70 -9.02 -11.31 -4.72
N THR A 71 -9.86 -10.38 -5.11
CA THR A 71 -9.58 -8.94 -5.12
C THR A 71 -10.78 -8.20 -4.59
N LEU A 72 -10.59 -7.31 -3.60
CA LEU A 72 -11.67 -6.45 -3.10
C LEU A 72 -12.01 -5.37 -4.12
N ASN A 73 -13.31 -5.09 -4.25
CA ASN A 73 -13.86 -4.05 -5.12
C ASN A 73 -13.79 -2.68 -4.42
N CYS A 74 -12.57 -2.16 -4.25
CA CYS A 74 -12.27 -1.00 -3.41
C CYS A 74 -12.94 0.30 -3.88
N ASN A 75 -13.31 0.42 -5.15
CA ASN A 75 -13.97 1.61 -5.70
C ASN A 75 -15.51 1.52 -5.66
N HIS A 76 -16.08 0.38 -5.28
CA HIS A 76 -17.51 0.30 -4.96
C HIS A 76 -17.82 1.22 -3.76
N PRO A 77 -18.90 2.05 -3.80
CA PRO A 77 -19.18 3.02 -2.74
C PRO A 77 -19.19 2.44 -1.32
N VAL A 78 -19.83 1.29 -1.13
CA VAL A 78 -19.91 0.61 0.19
C VAL A 78 -18.52 0.19 0.70
N VAL A 79 -17.70 -0.42 -0.16
CA VAL A 79 -16.35 -0.88 0.21
C VAL A 79 -15.42 0.30 0.46
N ARG A 80 -15.51 1.33 -0.39
CA ARG A 80 -14.75 2.57 -0.21
C ARG A 80 -15.05 3.23 1.13
N ASP A 81 -16.32 3.37 1.48
CA ASP A 81 -16.74 4.00 2.73
C ASP A 81 -16.30 3.17 3.94
N MET A 82 -16.39 1.84 3.88
CA MET A 82 -15.84 0.94 4.90
C MET A 82 -14.32 1.15 5.10
N ILE A 83 -13.55 1.26 4.03
CA ILE A 83 -12.10 1.50 4.10
C ILE A 83 -11.80 2.85 4.75
N LEU A 84 -12.50 3.91 4.32
CA LEU A 84 -12.34 5.25 4.89
C LEU A 84 -12.65 5.27 6.40
N GLU A 85 -13.75 4.68 6.83
CA GLU A 85 -14.13 4.62 8.24
C GLU A 85 -13.12 3.82 9.07
N CYS A 86 -12.63 2.69 8.54
CA CYS A 86 -11.58 1.91 9.19
C CYS A 86 -10.32 2.75 9.43
N LEU A 87 -9.84 3.46 8.41
CA LEU A 87 -8.63 4.29 8.52
C LEU A 87 -8.83 5.50 9.46
N ARG A 88 -9.99 6.17 9.38
CA ARG A 88 -10.35 7.25 10.31
C ARG A 88 -10.36 6.77 11.75
N TYR A 89 -10.91 5.58 12.02
CA TYR A 89 -10.90 4.96 13.34
C TYR A 89 -9.46 4.82 13.89
N TRP A 90 -8.53 4.30 13.09
CA TRP A 90 -7.14 4.17 13.50
C TRP A 90 -6.48 5.52 13.83
N VAL A 91 -6.77 6.56 13.04
CA VAL A 91 -6.24 7.90 13.29
C VAL A 91 -6.87 8.54 14.53
N ILE A 92 -8.20 8.46 14.69
CA ILE A 92 -8.92 9.11 15.79
C ILE A 92 -8.65 8.40 17.12
N GLU A 93 -8.79 7.08 17.14
CA GLU A 93 -8.74 6.28 18.37
C GLU A 93 -7.33 5.89 18.80
N TYR A 94 -6.46 5.60 17.84
CA TYR A 94 -5.10 5.12 18.11
C TYR A 94 -4.01 6.14 17.81
N ARG A 95 -4.35 7.25 17.14
CA ARG A 95 -3.39 8.33 16.84
C ARG A 95 -2.23 7.88 15.94
N VAL A 96 -2.47 6.93 15.04
CA VAL A 96 -1.43 6.52 14.08
C VAL A 96 -1.09 7.66 13.12
N ASP A 97 0.18 7.73 12.70
CA ASP A 97 0.72 8.82 11.90
C ASP A 97 0.69 8.56 10.39
N GLY A 98 0.35 7.35 10.00
CA GLY A 98 0.26 7.01 8.59
C GLY A 98 -0.09 5.55 8.31
N PHE A 99 -0.19 5.27 7.01
CA PHE A 99 -0.51 3.94 6.49
C PHE A 99 0.39 3.61 5.29
N ARG A 100 0.90 2.39 5.27
CA ARG A 100 1.46 1.77 4.07
C ARG A 100 0.43 0.80 3.51
N PHE A 101 0.06 0.97 2.26
CA PHE A 101 -0.97 0.17 1.59
C PHE A 101 -0.31 -0.93 0.75
N ASP A 102 -0.59 -2.16 1.13
CA ASP A 102 -0.19 -3.35 0.39
C ASP A 102 -0.84 -3.39 -0.98
N LEU A 103 -0.06 -3.72 -2.03
CA LEU A 103 -0.51 -3.78 -3.43
C LEU A 103 -1.46 -2.64 -3.82
N ALA A 104 -1.07 -1.41 -3.52
CA ALA A 104 -1.95 -0.23 -3.61
C ALA A 104 -2.46 0.05 -5.04
N SER A 105 -1.82 -0.48 -6.08
CA SER A 105 -2.32 -0.37 -7.46
C SER A 105 -3.69 -1.04 -7.65
N ILE A 106 -4.02 -2.05 -6.83
CA ILE A 106 -5.35 -2.67 -6.83
C ILE A 106 -6.43 -1.69 -6.41
N LEU A 107 -6.15 -0.80 -5.44
CA LEU A 107 -7.09 0.22 -4.96
C LEU A 107 -7.45 1.23 -6.06
N GLY A 108 -6.68 1.26 -7.12
CA GLY A 108 -6.91 2.09 -8.30
C GLY A 108 -7.64 1.42 -9.45
N ARG A 109 -8.10 0.16 -9.30
CA ARG A 109 -8.82 -0.57 -10.33
C ARG A 109 -10.32 -0.35 -10.26
N ASN A 110 -10.96 -0.39 -11.43
CA ASN A 110 -12.42 -0.47 -11.58
C ASN A 110 -12.92 -1.88 -11.31
N ASP A 111 -14.24 -2.08 -11.22
CA ASP A 111 -14.89 -3.38 -10.99
C ASP A 111 -14.60 -4.43 -12.08
N ASP A 112 -14.30 -3.99 -13.30
CA ASP A 112 -13.87 -4.84 -14.42
C ASP A 112 -12.34 -5.10 -14.43
N GLY A 113 -11.63 -4.66 -13.41
CA GLY A 113 -10.18 -4.80 -13.26
C GLY A 113 -9.34 -3.78 -14.01
N THR A 114 -9.92 -2.87 -14.80
CA THR A 114 -9.14 -1.85 -15.52
C THR A 114 -8.60 -0.77 -14.58
N PRO A 115 -7.35 -0.29 -14.77
CA PRO A 115 -6.81 0.81 -13.98
C PRO A 115 -7.53 2.13 -14.28
N LEU A 116 -7.96 2.82 -13.22
CA LEU A 116 -8.57 4.15 -13.32
C LEU A 116 -7.51 5.24 -13.29
N SER A 117 -7.67 6.28 -14.12
CA SER A 117 -6.80 7.47 -14.10
C SER A 117 -7.01 8.35 -12.86
N GLN A 118 -8.22 8.35 -12.32
CA GLN A 118 -8.62 9.06 -11.10
C GLN A 118 -9.44 8.15 -10.18
N PRO A 119 -8.80 7.20 -9.49
CA PRO A 119 -9.50 6.25 -8.65
C PRO A 119 -10.23 6.95 -7.50
N PRO A 120 -11.54 6.72 -7.32
CA PRO A 120 -12.34 7.38 -6.28
C PRO A 120 -11.80 7.16 -4.87
N LEU A 121 -11.40 5.94 -4.52
CA LEU A 121 -10.84 5.64 -3.19
C LEU A 121 -9.55 6.41 -2.94
N LEU A 122 -8.56 6.31 -3.83
CA LEU A 122 -7.26 6.97 -3.64
C LEU A 122 -7.40 8.49 -3.57
N ARG A 123 -8.31 9.06 -4.37
CA ARG A 123 -8.65 10.47 -4.30
C ARG A 123 -9.31 10.85 -2.97
N SER A 124 -10.27 10.05 -2.50
CA SER A 124 -10.92 10.28 -1.20
C SER A 124 -9.91 10.27 -0.06
N LEU A 125 -8.99 9.31 -0.05
CA LEU A 125 -7.91 9.24 0.94
C LEU A 125 -6.99 10.48 0.91
N ALA A 126 -6.68 10.97 -0.29
CA ALA A 126 -5.79 12.14 -0.45
C ALA A 126 -6.40 13.45 0.08
N PHE A 127 -7.72 13.58 0.05
CA PHE A 127 -8.44 14.82 0.40
C PHE A 127 -9.35 14.71 1.62
N ASP A 128 -9.32 13.58 2.33
CA ASP A 128 -10.09 13.40 3.55
C ASP A 128 -9.65 14.35 4.66
N SER A 129 -10.59 14.92 5.39
CA SER A 129 -10.31 15.92 6.42
C SER A 129 -9.57 15.36 7.63
N ILE A 130 -9.76 14.08 7.95
CA ILE A 130 -9.10 13.39 9.07
C ILE A 130 -7.76 12.82 8.61
N LEU A 131 -7.75 12.17 7.43
CA LEU A 131 -6.55 11.53 6.87
C LEU A 131 -5.61 12.54 6.20
N GLY A 132 -6.00 13.80 6.06
CA GLY A 132 -5.24 14.84 5.35
C GLY A 132 -3.86 15.14 5.94
N ASN A 133 -3.62 14.82 7.22
CA ASN A 133 -2.36 15.08 7.91
C ASN A 133 -1.53 13.83 8.16
N VAL A 134 -2.02 12.63 7.83
CA VAL A 134 -1.27 11.39 8.02
C VAL A 134 -0.50 10.99 6.76
N LYS A 135 0.54 10.20 6.90
CA LYS A 135 1.35 9.71 5.79
C LYS A 135 0.59 8.63 5.01
N LEU A 136 0.58 8.75 3.69
CA LEU A 136 0.02 7.76 2.78
C LEU A 136 1.16 7.22 1.91
N ILE A 137 1.46 5.93 2.05
CA ILE A 137 2.56 5.26 1.36
C ILE A 137 1.98 4.11 0.54
N ALA A 138 2.26 4.10 -0.75
CA ALA A 138 1.79 3.07 -1.66
C ALA A 138 2.89 2.05 -1.97
N GLU A 139 2.55 0.77 -1.91
CA GLU A 139 3.21 -0.24 -2.70
C GLU A 139 2.59 -0.17 -4.10
N ALA A 140 3.25 0.56 -5.00
CA ALA A 140 2.67 1.01 -6.27
C ALA A 140 2.75 -0.05 -7.38
N TRP A 141 2.37 -1.29 -7.08
CA TRP A 141 2.24 -2.41 -8.03
C TRP A 141 1.18 -3.41 -7.57
N ASP A 142 0.95 -4.45 -8.39
CA ASP A 142 0.13 -5.61 -8.03
C ASP A 142 0.62 -6.91 -8.68
N ALA A 143 0.02 -8.05 -8.31
CA ALA A 143 0.37 -9.36 -8.86
C ALA A 143 -0.23 -9.61 -10.26
N GLY A 144 -1.11 -8.75 -10.73
CA GLY A 144 -1.65 -8.78 -12.10
C GLY A 144 -0.76 -8.10 -13.13
N GLY A 145 0.43 -7.61 -12.72
CA GLY A 145 1.43 -7.00 -13.60
C GLY A 145 1.31 -5.49 -13.76
N LEU A 146 0.43 -4.81 -13.04
CA LEU A 146 0.38 -3.35 -13.03
C LEU A 146 1.50 -2.81 -12.15
N TYR A 147 2.40 -2.00 -12.72
CA TYR A 147 3.52 -1.39 -12.03
C TYR A 147 3.50 0.12 -12.22
N GLN A 148 3.19 0.85 -11.15
CA GLN A 148 2.93 2.30 -11.18
C GLN A 148 3.98 3.13 -10.40
N VAL A 149 5.15 2.58 -10.10
CA VAL A 149 6.22 3.35 -9.45
C VAL A 149 6.61 4.54 -10.32
N GLY A 150 6.45 5.75 -9.78
CA GLY A 150 6.64 7.03 -10.48
C GLY A 150 5.38 7.56 -11.19
N SER A 151 4.36 6.73 -11.39
CA SER A 151 3.10 7.12 -12.06
C SER A 151 1.83 6.87 -11.24
N PHE A 152 1.98 6.49 -9.98
CA PHE A 152 0.84 6.25 -9.08
C PHE A 152 -0.01 7.52 -8.90
N PRO A 153 -1.36 7.42 -8.91
CA PRO A 153 -2.24 8.56 -8.71
C PRO A 153 -2.06 9.17 -7.32
N SER A 154 -1.34 10.28 -7.22
CA SER A 154 -0.80 10.75 -5.93
C SER A 154 -1.42 12.03 -5.37
N TRP A 155 -1.94 12.92 -6.22
CA TRP A 155 -2.40 14.27 -5.83
C TRP A 155 -1.42 15.03 -4.91
N LYS A 156 -0.11 14.79 -5.05
CA LYS A 156 0.97 15.30 -4.19
C LYS A 156 0.88 14.86 -2.72
N ARG A 157 0.10 13.84 -2.43
CA ARG A 157 -0.13 13.34 -1.06
C ARG A 157 0.54 11.99 -0.81
N TRP A 158 0.53 11.12 -1.82
CA TRP A 158 1.05 9.76 -1.70
C TRP A 158 2.56 9.73 -1.93
N ALA A 159 3.27 9.07 -1.03
CA ALA A 159 4.61 8.56 -1.27
C ALA A 159 4.53 7.13 -1.80
N GLU A 160 5.61 6.65 -2.41
CA GLU A 160 5.67 5.31 -3.00
C GLU A 160 6.89 4.56 -2.47
N TRP A 161 6.73 3.29 -2.14
CA TRP A 161 7.87 2.40 -2.06
C TRP A 161 8.54 2.34 -3.42
N ASN A 162 9.79 2.79 -3.49
CA ASN A 162 10.51 2.87 -4.75
C ASN A 162 11.17 1.54 -5.10
N GLY A 163 10.42 0.65 -5.78
CA GLY A 163 10.94 -0.63 -6.24
C GLY A 163 12.11 -0.50 -7.24
N ARG A 164 12.15 0.59 -8.02
CA ARG A 164 13.30 0.85 -8.92
C ARG A 164 14.55 1.24 -8.14
N TYR A 165 14.42 1.99 -7.05
CA TYR A 165 15.55 2.23 -6.15
C TYR A 165 16.12 0.90 -5.63
N ARG A 166 15.25 0.04 -5.11
CA ARG A 166 15.64 -1.29 -4.63
C ARG A 166 16.44 -2.07 -5.67
N ASP A 167 15.90 -2.21 -6.88
CA ASP A 167 16.47 -3.06 -7.91
C ASP A 167 17.77 -2.47 -8.49
N ASP A 168 17.78 -1.18 -8.79
CA ASP A 168 18.94 -0.49 -9.31
C ASP A 168 20.09 -0.44 -8.31
N MET A 169 19.79 -0.18 -7.04
CA MET A 169 20.82 -0.13 -5.99
C MET A 169 21.36 -1.53 -5.66
N ARG A 170 20.54 -2.58 -5.69
CA ARG A 170 21.03 -3.97 -5.55
C ARG A 170 22.01 -4.32 -6.67
N ARG A 171 21.69 -3.99 -7.91
CA ARG A 171 22.57 -4.21 -9.06
C ARG A 171 23.86 -3.38 -8.96
N PHE A 172 23.75 -2.13 -8.55
CA PHE A 172 24.93 -1.27 -8.34
C PHE A 172 25.85 -1.81 -7.26
N LEU A 173 25.31 -2.24 -6.12
CA LEU A 173 26.10 -2.81 -5.02
C LEU A 173 26.69 -4.17 -5.35
N LYS A 174 26.05 -4.94 -6.24
CA LYS A 174 26.59 -6.18 -6.78
C LYS A 174 27.77 -5.95 -7.72
N GLY A 175 27.93 -4.75 -8.28
CA GLY A 175 28.99 -4.40 -9.20
C GLY A 175 28.61 -4.55 -10.69
N ASP A 176 27.32 -4.56 -11.02
CA ASP A 176 26.87 -4.55 -12.43
C ASP A 176 27.37 -3.27 -13.13
N ASP A 177 27.80 -3.40 -14.37
CA ASP A 177 28.37 -2.31 -15.16
C ASP A 177 27.33 -1.20 -15.50
N PHE A 178 27.84 0.01 -15.75
CA PHE A 178 27.08 1.16 -16.29
C PHE A 178 25.96 1.71 -15.38
N LEU A 179 25.97 1.43 -14.08
CA LEU A 179 24.94 1.85 -13.14
C LEU A 179 25.25 3.12 -12.35
N ALA A 180 26.43 3.73 -12.49
CA ALA A 180 26.84 4.88 -11.69
C ALA A 180 25.88 6.08 -11.82
N GLN A 181 25.43 6.41 -13.02
CA GLN A 181 24.46 7.49 -13.24
C GLN A 181 23.07 7.14 -12.69
N THR A 182 22.64 5.90 -12.86
CA THR A 182 21.39 5.40 -12.32
C THR A 182 21.40 5.45 -10.79
N ALA A 183 22.47 4.97 -10.15
CA ALA A 183 22.64 5.01 -8.70
C ALA A 183 22.63 6.47 -8.18
N ALA A 184 23.31 7.39 -8.86
CA ALA A 184 23.29 8.81 -8.53
C ALA A 184 21.85 9.38 -8.59
N ALA A 185 21.08 9.05 -9.63
CA ALA A 185 19.68 9.46 -9.74
C ALA A 185 18.82 8.87 -8.61
N ARG A 186 19.05 7.60 -8.24
CA ARG A 186 18.31 6.96 -7.12
C ARG A 186 18.60 7.67 -5.79
N ILE A 187 19.86 7.93 -5.49
CA ILE A 187 20.31 8.59 -4.24
C ILE A 187 19.77 10.02 -4.15
N THR A 188 19.64 10.73 -5.26
CA THR A 188 19.13 12.11 -5.28
C THR A 188 17.61 12.21 -5.33
N GLY A 189 16.87 11.13 -5.03
CA GLY A 189 15.42 11.11 -4.92
C GLY A 189 14.69 10.68 -6.19
N SER A 190 15.40 10.04 -7.13
CA SER A 190 14.81 9.52 -8.39
C SER A 190 14.06 10.59 -9.20
N PRO A 191 14.69 11.70 -9.60
CA PRO A 191 14.02 12.81 -10.29
C PRO A 191 13.48 12.43 -11.68
N ASP A 192 13.96 11.34 -12.24
CA ASP A 192 13.44 10.71 -13.46
C ASP A 192 12.07 10.02 -13.27
N LEU A 193 11.72 9.68 -12.04
CA LEU A 193 10.44 9.07 -11.65
C LEU A 193 9.52 10.08 -10.97
N TYR A 194 10.08 10.93 -10.14
CA TYR A 194 9.35 11.90 -9.31
C TYR A 194 9.85 13.30 -9.63
N ASP A 195 9.12 14.02 -10.48
CA ASP A 195 9.44 15.42 -10.77
C ASP A 195 9.47 16.23 -9.47
N PRO A 196 10.65 16.77 -9.06
CA PRO A 196 10.78 17.50 -7.81
C PRO A 196 9.84 18.70 -7.69
N ALA A 197 9.50 19.35 -8.80
CA ALA A 197 8.57 20.50 -8.82
C ALA A 197 7.12 20.07 -8.56
N TYR A 198 6.76 18.84 -8.94
CA TYR A 198 5.39 18.35 -8.83
C TYR A 198 5.19 17.40 -7.64
N ARG A 199 6.10 16.42 -7.44
CA ARG A 199 5.95 15.35 -6.43
C ARG A 199 6.60 15.71 -5.09
N GLY A 200 7.64 16.53 -5.11
CA GLY A 200 8.42 16.89 -3.92
C GLY A 200 9.42 15.79 -3.49
N GLY A 201 10.27 16.12 -2.52
CA GLY A 201 11.36 15.25 -2.07
C GLY A 201 10.91 13.99 -1.30
N ASN A 202 9.69 13.98 -0.78
CA ASN A 202 9.16 12.89 0.06
C ASN A 202 8.38 11.83 -0.73
N ALA A 203 8.35 11.91 -2.06
CA ALA A 203 7.61 10.97 -2.89
C ALA A 203 8.24 9.57 -2.92
N SER A 204 9.56 9.48 -2.80
CA SER A 204 10.31 8.23 -2.86
C SER A 204 10.62 7.70 -1.47
N ILE A 205 10.10 6.52 -1.13
CA ILE A 205 10.53 5.75 0.04
C ILE A 205 11.56 4.72 -0.43
N ASN A 206 12.80 4.96 -0.08
CA ASN A 206 13.94 4.16 -0.53
C ASN A 206 14.16 2.97 0.40
N PHE A 207 14.38 1.79 -0.16
CA PHE A 207 14.67 0.58 0.59
C PHE A 207 15.53 -0.39 -0.24
N LEU A 208 16.25 -1.30 0.44
CA LEU A 208 16.98 -2.40 -0.19
C LEU A 208 16.33 -3.75 0.11
N THR A 209 15.77 -3.90 1.30
CA THR A 209 15.05 -5.09 1.76
C THR A 209 13.74 -4.67 2.41
N CYS A 210 12.76 -5.57 2.39
CA CYS A 210 11.49 -5.41 3.09
C CYS A 210 11.07 -6.77 3.67
N HIS A 211 9.78 -6.95 3.97
CA HIS A 211 9.24 -8.24 4.42
C HIS A 211 9.24 -9.32 3.32
N ASP A 212 9.29 -8.91 2.05
CA ASP A 212 9.36 -9.80 0.90
C ASP A 212 10.81 -10.06 0.46
N GLY A 213 11.04 -11.26 -0.08
CA GLY A 213 12.31 -11.67 -0.66
C GLY A 213 13.34 -12.06 0.40
N PHE A 214 14.60 -11.80 0.10
CA PHE A 214 15.72 -12.21 0.97
C PHE A 214 15.90 -11.29 2.18
N THR A 215 16.34 -11.85 3.30
CA THR A 215 16.89 -11.05 4.40
C THR A 215 18.11 -10.25 3.93
N LEU A 216 18.51 -9.23 4.67
CA LEU A 216 19.71 -8.46 4.31
C LEU A 216 20.97 -9.35 4.27
N CYS A 217 21.06 -10.32 5.16
CA CYS A 217 22.15 -11.30 5.17
C CYS A 217 22.16 -12.14 3.89
N ASP A 218 21.01 -12.72 3.53
CA ASP A 218 20.89 -13.59 2.37
C ASP A 218 21.13 -12.81 1.06
N LEU A 219 20.66 -11.55 0.99
CA LEU A 219 20.85 -10.70 -0.17
C LEU A 219 22.33 -10.52 -0.55
N TYR A 220 23.22 -10.54 0.42
CA TYR A 220 24.68 -10.41 0.20
C TYR A 220 25.43 -11.74 0.26
N SER A 221 24.73 -12.85 0.55
CA SER A 221 25.33 -14.18 0.66
C SER A 221 25.09 -15.06 -0.56
N TYR A 222 24.01 -14.80 -1.30
CA TYR A 222 23.67 -15.56 -2.51
C TYR A 222 23.98 -14.75 -3.78
N ASN A 223 24.47 -15.47 -4.79
CA ASN A 223 24.78 -14.95 -6.14
C ASN A 223 23.57 -15.06 -7.07
#